data_aaf07f33ee96c851ec6855201d99f5d8
#
_entry.id   aaf07f33ee96c851ec6855201d99f5d8
#
_cell.length_a   1.000
_cell.length_b   1.000
_cell.length_c   1.000
_cell.angle_alpha   90.00
_cell.angle_beta   90.00
_cell.angle_gamma   90.00
#
_symmetry.space_group_name_H-M   'P 1'
#
loop_
_entity.id
_entity.type
_entity.pdbx_description
1 polymer ?
#
loop_
_entity_poly.entity_id
_entity_poly.type
_entity_poly.pdbx_seq_one_letter_code
_entity_poly.pdbx_strand_id
1 'polypeptide(L)'
;RFRGCPFHNAAVEAADAMPGVEDIVHEHKLDFTARLIHTATEAGARDPYRLGNQLAVLFEGAKALATSLNDTSPLLHARSAAETLIDAATTDSGK
;
A
#
# COMPACT_ATOMS: atom_id res chain seq x y z
N ARG A 1 5.02 -3.53 -20.17
CA ARG A 1 3.73 -3.24 -19.56
C ARG A 1 3.64 -3.82 -18.14
N PHE A 2 3.16 -3.04 -17.25
CA PHE A 2 3.06 -3.43 -15.86
C PHE A 2 1.87 -4.38 -15.64
N ARG A 3 2.12 -5.46 -14.93
CA ARG A 3 1.07 -6.45 -14.68
C ARG A 3 0.73 -6.60 -13.21
N GLY A 4 1.12 -5.79 -12.42
CA GLY A 4 0.76 -5.56 -11.05
C GLY A 4 0.09 -6.69 -10.26
N CYS A 5 -0.73 -6.28 -9.33
CA CYS A 5 -1.43 -7.15 -8.40
C CYS A 5 -2.47 -8.01 -9.12
N PRO A 6 -2.53 -9.34 -8.85
CA PRO A 6 -3.56 -10.17 -9.49
C PRO A 6 -4.98 -9.70 -9.22
N PHE A 7 -5.23 -9.16 -8.03
CA PHE A 7 -6.54 -8.63 -7.70
C PHE A 7 -6.89 -7.45 -8.62
N HIS A 8 -5.94 -6.57 -8.86
CA HIS A 8 -6.12 -5.44 -9.76
C HIS A 8 -6.34 -5.92 -11.21
N ASN A 9 -5.54 -6.88 -11.64
CA ASN A 9 -5.67 -7.41 -13.00
C ASN A 9 -7.03 -8.06 -13.21
N ALA A 10 -7.50 -8.82 -12.22
CA ALA A 10 -8.82 -9.44 -12.29
C ALA A 10 -9.90 -8.39 -12.34
N ALA A 11 -9.76 -7.30 -11.61
CA ALA A 11 -10.73 -6.22 -11.60
C ALA A 11 -10.82 -5.55 -12.97
N VAL A 12 -9.68 -5.33 -13.61
CA VAL A 12 -9.66 -4.71 -14.94
C VAL A 12 -10.37 -5.59 -15.94
N GLU A 13 -10.15 -6.90 -15.90
CA GLU A 13 -10.80 -7.84 -16.79
C GLU A 13 -12.29 -7.93 -16.50
N ALA A 14 -12.64 -7.96 -15.23
CA ALA A 14 -14.04 -8.13 -14.81
C ALA A 14 -14.86 -6.86 -15.07
N ALA A 15 -14.23 -5.71 -15.16
CA ALA A 15 -14.94 -4.45 -15.37
C ALA A 15 -15.75 -4.46 -16.65
N ASP A 16 -15.28 -5.22 -17.67
CA ASP A 16 -16.00 -5.33 -18.93
C ASP A 16 -17.21 -6.25 -18.81
N ALA A 17 -17.13 -7.27 -17.94
CA ALA A 17 -18.18 -8.27 -17.81
C ALA A 17 -19.09 -8.02 -16.60
N MET A 18 -18.56 -7.35 -15.55
CA MET A 18 -19.27 -7.13 -14.31
C MET A 18 -19.11 -5.68 -13.88
N PRO A 19 -20.01 -4.81 -14.33
CA PRO A 19 -19.95 -3.40 -13.94
C PRO A 19 -19.97 -3.25 -12.42
N GLY A 20 -19.12 -2.37 -11.89
CA GLY A 20 -19.07 -2.11 -10.47
C GLY A 20 -17.89 -2.76 -9.75
N VAL A 21 -17.22 -3.72 -10.41
CA VAL A 21 -16.05 -4.36 -9.78
C VAL A 21 -14.95 -3.34 -9.57
N GLU A 22 -14.77 -2.44 -10.53
CA GLU A 22 -13.75 -1.41 -10.43
C GLU A 22 -13.99 -0.52 -9.21
N ASP A 23 -15.27 -0.20 -8.94
CA ASP A 23 -15.61 0.61 -7.78
C ASP A 23 -15.33 -0.13 -6.48
N ILE A 24 -15.57 -1.44 -6.45
CA ILE A 24 -15.29 -2.25 -5.28
C ILE A 24 -13.80 -2.26 -4.99
N VAL A 25 -12.97 -2.42 -6.02
CA VAL A 25 -11.51 -2.39 -5.86
C VAL A 25 -11.08 -1.02 -5.37
N HIS A 26 -11.63 0.04 -5.94
CA HIS A 26 -11.29 1.40 -5.55
C HIS A 26 -11.61 1.65 -4.07
N GLU A 27 -12.80 1.25 -3.64
CA GLU A 27 -13.20 1.41 -2.24
C GLU A 27 -12.30 0.61 -1.30
N HIS A 28 -11.95 -0.61 -1.73
CA HIS A 28 -11.08 -1.45 -0.93
C HIS A 28 -9.71 -0.79 -0.73
N LYS A 29 -9.16 -0.21 -1.78
CA LYS A 29 -7.87 0.46 -1.70
C LYS A 29 -7.93 1.72 -0.84
N LEU A 30 -9.03 2.47 -0.96
CA LEU A 30 -9.21 3.65 -0.12
C LEU A 30 -9.34 3.27 1.35
N ASP A 31 -10.07 2.19 1.63
CA ASP A 31 -10.25 1.73 3.00
C ASP A 31 -8.91 1.29 3.60
N PHE A 32 -8.13 0.55 2.84
CA PHE A 32 -6.81 0.10 3.28
C PHE A 32 -5.92 1.30 3.61
N THR A 33 -5.89 2.29 2.71
CA THR A 33 -5.08 3.48 2.93
C THR A 33 -5.57 4.25 4.15
N ALA A 34 -6.89 4.36 4.33
CA ALA A 34 -7.44 5.06 5.48
C ALA A 34 -7.03 4.39 6.79
N ARG A 35 -7.00 3.07 6.81
CA ARG A 35 -6.57 2.34 8.01
C ARG A 35 -5.10 2.61 8.32
N LEU A 36 -4.27 2.71 7.29
CA LEU A 36 -2.86 3.03 7.49
C LEU A 36 -2.69 4.44 8.02
N ILE A 37 -3.48 5.38 7.52
CA ILE A 37 -3.44 6.76 8.00
C ILE A 37 -3.86 6.81 9.48
N HIS A 38 -4.92 6.08 9.81
CA HIS A 38 -5.40 6.03 11.19
C HIS A 38 -4.31 5.47 12.10
N THR A 39 -3.69 4.37 11.71
CA THR A 39 -2.63 3.75 12.49
C THR A 39 -1.44 4.70 12.63
N ALA A 40 -1.11 5.41 11.56
CA ALA A 40 -0.01 6.38 11.59
C ALA A 40 -0.32 7.52 12.57
N THR A 41 -1.59 7.93 12.62
CA THR A 41 -2.03 8.96 13.56
C THR A 41 -1.82 8.49 14.99
N GLU A 42 -2.24 7.26 15.26
CA GLU A 42 -2.10 6.70 16.61
C GLU A 42 -0.65 6.49 17.00
N ALA A 43 0.21 6.27 16.03
CA ALA A 43 1.64 6.09 16.29
C ALA A 43 2.37 7.41 16.51
N GLY A 44 1.69 8.54 16.32
CA GLY A 44 2.29 9.84 16.56
C GLY A 44 3.05 10.40 15.38
N ALA A 45 2.72 9.96 14.18
CA ALA A 45 3.38 10.49 12.99
C ALA A 45 3.10 11.98 12.83
N ARG A 46 4.10 12.74 12.42
CA ARG A 46 3.94 14.17 12.23
C ARG A 46 3.00 14.49 11.08
N ASP A 47 3.03 13.64 10.03
CA ASP A 47 2.16 13.80 8.88
C ASP A 47 1.58 12.42 8.56
N PRO A 48 0.53 12.02 9.29
CA PRO A 48 -0.01 10.68 9.13
C PRO A 48 -0.62 10.42 7.75
N TYR A 49 -1.18 11.44 7.13
CA TYR A 49 -1.73 11.29 5.80
C TYR A 49 -0.63 10.89 4.81
N ARG A 50 0.49 11.59 4.87
CA ARG A 50 1.62 11.29 3.99
C ARG A 50 2.18 9.90 4.27
N LEU A 51 2.41 9.59 5.56
CA LEU A 51 2.98 8.29 5.91
C LEU A 51 2.06 7.15 5.49
N GLY A 52 0.76 7.29 5.76
CA GLY A 52 -0.19 6.24 5.39
C GLY A 52 -0.21 5.99 3.90
N ASN A 53 -0.16 7.05 3.10
CA ASN A 53 -0.15 6.90 1.65
C ASN A 53 1.17 6.29 1.16
N GLN A 54 2.29 6.69 1.76
CA GLN A 54 3.58 6.12 1.40
C GLN A 54 3.62 4.62 1.68
N LEU A 55 3.09 4.22 2.83
CA LEU A 55 3.06 2.81 3.19
C LEU A 55 2.14 2.03 2.25
N ALA A 56 1.02 2.62 1.85
CA ALA A 56 0.10 1.96 0.93
C ALA A 56 0.77 1.70 -0.42
N VAL A 57 1.46 2.70 -0.95
CA VAL A 57 2.18 2.57 -2.23
C VAL A 57 3.25 1.49 -2.12
N LEU A 58 4.00 1.52 -1.01
CA LEU A 58 5.08 0.58 -0.79
C LEU A 58 4.56 -0.85 -0.74
N PHE A 59 3.48 -1.07 0.01
CA PHE A 59 2.91 -2.39 0.17
C PHE A 59 2.33 -2.91 -1.15
N GLU A 60 1.60 -2.06 -1.88
CA GLU A 60 1.02 -2.47 -3.16
C GLU A 60 2.10 -2.80 -4.17
N GLY A 61 3.17 -2.01 -4.21
CA GLY A 61 4.28 -2.28 -5.10
C GLY A 61 4.99 -3.57 -4.75
N ALA A 62 5.19 -3.81 -3.46
CA ALA A 62 5.86 -5.04 -3.00
C ALA A 62 5.04 -6.27 -3.35
N LYS A 63 3.71 -6.21 -3.18
CA LYS A 63 2.85 -7.33 -3.54
C LYS A 63 2.92 -7.63 -5.03
N ALA A 64 2.87 -6.58 -5.84
CA ALA A 64 2.91 -6.73 -7.29
C ALA A 64 4.23 -7.37 -7.72
N LEU A 65 5.32 -6.90 -7.14
CA LEU A 65 6.64 -7.42 -7.48
C LEU A 65 6.81 -8.86 -7.01
N ALA A 66 6.35 -9.15 -5.80
CA ALA A 66 6.42 -10.51 -5.27
C ALA A 66 5.65 -11.48 -6.15
N THR A 67 4.48 -11.06 -6.63
CA THR A 67 3.68 -11.88 -7.52
C THR A 67 4.39 -12.09 -8.86
N SER A 68 4.92 -11.01 -9.43
CA SER A 68 5.58 -11.09 -10.73
C SER A 68 6.82 -11.96 -10.70
N LEU A 69 7.55 -11.92 -9.60
CA LEU A 69 8.79 -12.69 -9.46
C LEU A 69 8.56 -14.05 -8.83
N ASN A 70 7.36 -14.32 -8.36
CA ASN A 70 7.04 -15.53 -7.61
C ASN A 70 8.04 -15.71 -6.46
N ASP A 71 8.22 -14.64 -5.68
CA ASP A 71 9.24 -14.57 -4.65
C ASP A 71 8.76 -13.60 -3.58
N THR A 72 8.91 -13.98 -2.31
CA THR A 72 8.45 -13.14 -1.21
C THR A 72 9.47 -12.09 -0.78
N SER A 73 10.68 -12.12 -1.31
CA SER A 73 11.72 -11.19 -0.88
C SER A 73 11.34 -9.72 -1.04
N PRO A 74 10.55 -9.32 -2.06
CA PRO A 74 10.14 -7.91 -2.13
C PRO A 74 9.36 -7.46 -0.90
N LEU A 75 8.61 -8.37 -0.27
CA LEU A 75 7.87 -8.02 0.95
C LEU A 75 8.81 -7.73 2.11
N LEU A 76 9.93 -8.44 2.19
CA LEU A 76 10.92 -8.18 3.23
C LEU A 76 11.60 -6.83 3.01
N HIS A 77 11.90 -6.50 1.77
CA HIS A 77 12.48 -5.20 1.46
C HIS A 77 11.50 -4.08 1.75
N ALA A 78 10.23 -4.30 1.47
CA ALA A 78 9.19 -3.32 1.78
C ALA A 78 9.08 -3.10 3.28
N ARG A 79 9.18 -4.17 4.05
CA ARG A 79 9.14 -4.07 5.51
C ARG A 79 10.29 -3.22 6.02
N SER A 80 11.47 -3.45 5.52
CA SER A 80 12.65 -2.68 5.92
C SER A 80 12.47 -1.21 5.56
N ALA A 81 11.98 -0.92 4.36
CA ALA A 81 11.73 0.45 3.95
C ALA A 81 10.65 1.10 4.80
N ALA A 82 9.61 0.33 5.13
CA ALA A 82 8.53 0.84 5.97
C ALA A 82 9.04 1.22 7.35
N GLU A 83 9.92 0.42 7.92
CA GLU A 83 10.49 0.73 9.22
C GLU A 83 11.26 2.06 9.18
N THR A 84 12.01 2.28 8.10
CA THR A 84 12.73 3.52 7.93
C THR A 84 11.78 4.71 7.84
N LEU A 85 10.71 4.56 7.06
CA LEU A 85 9.72 5.63 6.91
C LEU A 85 9.03 5.94 8.23
N ILE A 86 8.64 4.88 8.95
CA ILE A 86 7.93 5.04 10.22
C ILE A 86 8.84 5.71 11.24
N ASP A 87 10.07 5.27 11.35
CA ASP A 87 11.02 5.87 12.30
C ASP A 87 11.23 7.34 11.99
N ALA A 88 11.41 7.67 10.71
CA ALA A 88 11.63 9.06 10.32
C ALA A 88 10.40 9.93 10.61
N ALA A 89 9.21 9.36 10.45
CA ALA A 89 7.96 10.12 10.61
C ALA A 89 7.57 10.28 12.07
N THR A 90 8.02 9.40 12.95
CA THR A 90 7.61 9.41 14.35
C THR A 90 8.70 9.86 15.30
N THR A 91 9.93 9.92 14.84
CA THR A 91 11.03 10.39 15.67
C THR A 91 10.94 11.90 15.85
N ASP A 92 11.23 12.36 17.07
CA ASP A 92 11.27 13.78 17.35
C ASP A 92 12.59 14.33 16.84
N SER A 93 12.60 14.68 15.55
CA SER A 93 13.82 15.07 14.87
C SER A 93 14.37 16.43 15.32
N GLY A 94 13.62 17.15 16.12
CA GLY A 94 14.08 18.40 16.65
C GLY A 94 15.14 18.23 17.74
N LYS A 95 15.41 17.02 18.10
CA LYS A 95 16.36 16.72 19.16
C LYS A 95 17.71 16.37 18.62
#